data_6d74af1fe59ed962eb768719910e1f9c
#
_entry.id   6d74af1fe59ed962eb768719910e1f9c
#
_cell.length_a   1.000
_cell.length_b   1.000
_cell.length_c   1.000
_cell.angle_alpha   90.00
_cell.angle_beta   90.00
_cell.angle_gamma   90.00
#
_symmetry.space_group_name_H-M   'P 1'
#
loop_
_entity.id
_entity.type
_entity.pdbx_description
1 polymer ?
#
loop_
_entity_poly.entity_id
_entity_poly.type
_entity_poly.pdbx_seq_one_letter_code
_entity_poly.pdbx_strand_id
1 'polypeptide(L)'
;MSKINVLVIPSDRSGVGKFRSMDPHIFLQSKYPDEFHVDIDFQPPVDNMEFWKKYQIVHYHRAISQNYDYSAQLVEKLNAMGIITICDIDDYWSPTKDHPIHDIIVFNKINQKIVANLKVARYVTTTTPHFADEIRKLNKNVYVLPNAINPDEPQFKEPTPEHDKLRIGWLGGSSHLADLQLLDGSLAKIVDKKDKYQFVLCGFDTRGTITEINAQTGEHKKRDIKPEETVWARYEEIFTQKYKTISPEYQKKLMLFQQQEYPEFIDESYRRVWTLPVTSYAKNYAKFDVSLAPIKNHIFNRMKSQLKIIEAGFYKKAIIASNVGPYTIDLKHCLENGKFVDGNAMLVNEARNHADWAKYINNLIANPNMAKDMGERLYETVKDTYDLNTVTKTRADLYKSLVK
;
A
#
# COMPACT_ATOMS: atom_id res chain seq x y z
N MET A 1 -38.40 -2.19 2.87
CA MET A 1 -37.57 -3.37 3.25
C MET A 1 -36.82 -3.02 4.51
N SER A 2 -36.57 -3.97 5.40
CA SER A 2 -35.67 -3.74 6.56
C SER A 2 -34.26 -3.47 6.05
N LYS A 3 -33.50 -2.59 6.73
CA LYS A 3 -32.09 -2.32 6.40
C LYS A 3 -31.25 -3.60 6.58
N ILE A 4 -30.23 -3.75 5.76
CA ILE A 4 -29.23 -4.79 5.91
C ILE A 4 -28.25 -4.35 7.00
N ASN A 5 -28.18 -5.07 8.11
CA ASN A 5 -27.26 -4.81 9.20
C ASN A 5 -25.91 -5.49 8.89
N VAL A 6 -24.85 -4.71 8.84
CA VAL A 6 -23.48 -5.16 8.54
C VAL A 6 -22.58 -4.88 9.73
N LEU A 7 -21.95 -5.91 10.27
CA LEU A 7 -20.84 -5.75 11.19
C LEU A 7 -19.53 -5.77 10.40
N VAL A 8 -18.68 -4.78 10.63
CA VAL A 8 -17.35 -4.66 10.02
C VAL A 8 -16.28 -4.80 11.09
N ILE A 9 -15.35 -5.72 10.90
CA ILE A 9 -14.26 -6.01 11.83
C ILE A 9 -12.92 -5.71 11.13
N PRO A 10 -12.36 -4.50 11.29
CA PRO A 10 -11.06 -4.16 10.75
C PRO A 10 -9.92 -4.88 11.48
N SER A 11 -8.83 -5.21 10.78
CA SER A 11 -7.62 -5.74 11.42
C SER A 11 -6.85 -4.71 12.24
N ASP A 12 -6.92 -3.45 11.84
CA ASP A 12 -6.14 -2.36 12.41
C ASP A 12 -6.78 -0.98 12.12
N ARG A 13 -6.19 0.06 12.68
CA ARG A 13 -6.56 1.47 12.45
C ARG A 13 -5.63 2.18 11.45
N SER A 14 -4.78 1.43 10.77
CA SER A 14 -3.82 1.92 9.78
C SER A 14 -4.41 1.95 8.36
N GLY A 15 -3.53 2.03 7.35
CA GLY A 15 -3.93 2.07 5.95
C GLY A 15 -4.81 0.89 5.51
N VAL A 16 -4.52 -0.32 5.98
CA VAL A 16 -5.30 -1.51 5.63
C VAL A 16 -6.72 -1.39 6.19
N GLY A 17 -6.87 -1.13 7.48
CA GLY A 17 -8.17 -0.94 8.12
C GLY A 17 -8.96 0.21 7.47
N LYS A 18 -8.29 1.33 7.14
CA LYS A 18 -8.92 2.48 6.46
C LYS A 18 -9.47 2.06 5.09
N PHE A 19 -8.61 1.61 4.18
CA PHE A 19 -9.00 1.39 2.77
C PHE A 19 -9.83 0.14 2.55
N ARG A 20 -9.69 -0.89 3.39
CA ARG A 20 -10.40 -2.17 3.20
C ARG A 20 -11.69 -2.26 4.00
N SER A 21 -11.71 -1.70 5.19
CA SER A 21 -12.80 -1.92 6.14
C SER A 21 -13.57 -0.65 6.48
N MET A 22 -12.92 0.37 7.05
CA MET A 22 -13.63 1.51 7.63
C MET A 22 -14.23 2.42 6.57
N ASP A 23 -13.41 3.07 5.74
CA ASP A 23 -13.90 4.07 4.77
C ASP A 23 -14.95 3.49 3.80
N PRO A 24 -14.74 2.29 3.18
CA PRO A 24 -15.74 1.74 2.27
C PRO A 24 -17.11 1.49 2.90
N HIS A 25 -17.16 1.18 4.20
CA HIS A 25 -18.41 0.86 4.87
C HIS A 25 -19.06 2.08 5.52
N ILE A 26 -18.26 3.03 6.04
CA ILE A 26 -18.77 4.35 6.46
C ILE A 26 -19.42 5.04 5.26
N PHE A 27 -18.75 4.98 4.10
CA PHE A 27 -19.27 5.57 2.87
C PHE A 27 -20.49 4.83 2.34
N LEU A 28 -20.55 3.50 2.47
CA LEU A 28 -21.71 2.69 2.14
C LEU A 28 -22.95 3.15 2.93
N GLN A 29 -22.82 3.27 4.25
CA GLN A 29 -23.92 3.74 5.09
C GLN A 29 -24.34 5.18 4.78
N SER A 30 -23.36 6.06 4.57
CA SER A 30 -23.62 7.46 4.22
C SER A 30 -24.35 7.59 2.87
N LYS A 31 -24.00 6.78 1.88
CA LYS A 31 -24.56 6.84 0.52
C LYS A 31 -25.93 6.15 0.41
N TYR A 32 -26.16 5.11 1.18
CA TYR A 32 -27.36 4.26 1.17
C TYR A 32 -27.96 4.12 2.58
N PRO A 33 -28.31 5.24 3.27
CA PRO A 33 -28.71 5.21 4.67
C PRO A 33 -30.02 4.46 4.93
N ASP A 34 -30.87 4.34 3.91
CA ASP A 34 -32.15 3.61 4.00
C ASP A 34 -32.01 2.11 3.71
N GLU A 35 -30.88 1.69 3.14
CA GLU A 35 -30.64 0.30 2.74
C GLU A 35 -29.68 -0.43 3.72
N PHE A 36 -28.72 0.28 4.32
CA PHE A 36 -27.69 -0.31 5.16
C PHE A 36 -27.60 0.35 6.53
N HIS A 37 -27.35 -0.47 7.54
CA HIS A 37 -26.86 -0.07 8.85
C HIS A 37 -25.51 -0.75 9.09
N VAL A 38 -24.48 0.04 9.41
CA VAL A 38 -23.10 -0.46 9.57
C VAL A 38 -22.59 -0.17 10.98
N ASP A 39 -22.20 -1.24 11.67
CA ASP A 39 -21.43 -1.16 12.91
C ASP A 39 -19.97 -1.52 12.61
N ILE A 40 -19.02 -0.78 13.20
CA ILE A 40 -17.58 -1.07 13.11
C ILE A 40 -17.09 -1.42 14.50
N ASP A 41 -16.62 -2.65 14.68
CA ASP A 41 -16.10 -3.13 15.96
C ASP A 41 -14.78 -3.87 15.76
N PHE A 42 -13.74 -3.45 16.47
CA PHE A 42 -12.41 -4.06 16.40
C PHE A 42 -12.27 -5.31 17.28
N GLN A 43 -13.16 -5.47 18.26
CA GLN A 43 -13.10 -6.54 19.26
C GLN A 43 -14.51 -6.98 19.67
N PRO A 44 -15.30 -7.53 18.71
CA PRO A 44 -16.65 -7.97 19.03
C PRO A 44 -16.61 -9.11 20.07
N PRO A 45 -17.68 -9.26 20.87
CA PRO A 45 -17.76 -10.29 21.91
C PRO A 45 -17.92 -11.68 21.26
N VAL A 46 -16.80 -12.38 21.08
CA VAL A 46 -16.73 -13.67 20.33
C VAL A 46 -17.56 -14.79 20.94
N ASP A 47 -17.78 -14.78 22.25
CA ASP A 47 -18.53 -15.81 22.99
C ASP A 47 -20.03 -15.49 23.16
N ASN A 48 -20.47 -14.29 22.78
CA ASN A 48 -21.86 -13.87 22.91
C ASN A 48 -22.64 -14.09 21.60
N MET A 49 -23.23 -15.27 21.41
CA MET A 49 -23.95 -15.59 20.17
C MET A 49 -25.17 -14.69 19.91
N GLU A 50 -25.80 -14.13 20.95
CA GLU A 50 -26.91 -13.20 20.78
C GLU A 50 -26.48 -11.87 20.14
N PHE A 51 -25.24 -11.43 20.39
CA PHE A 51 -24.66 -10.25 19.76
C PHE A 51 -24.67 -10.35 18.22
N TRP A 52 -24.37 -11.55 17.67
CA TRP A 52 -24.22 -11.77 16.24
C TRP A 52 -25.56 -11.84 15.49
N LYS A 53 -26.63 -12.26 16.14
CA LYS A 53 -27.96 -12.47 15.53
C LYS A 53 -28.57 -11.21 14.90
N LYS A 54 -28.15 -10.02 15.31
CA LYS A 54 -28.64 -8.77 14.76
C LYS A 54 -28.07 -8.42 13.38
N TYR A 55 -27.03 -9.12 12.92
CA TYR A 55 -26.37 -8.86 11.65
C TYR A 55 -26.72 -9.89 10.59
N GLN A 56 -27.02 -9.42 9.38
CA GLN A 56 -27.14 -10.27 8.20
C GLN A 56 -25.77 -10.57 7.58
N ILE A 57 -24.84 -9.59 7.65
CA ILE A 57 -23.49 -9.68 7.09
C ILE A 57 -22.46 -9.39 8.19
N VAL A 58 -21.44 -10.23 8.27
CA VAL A 58 -20.22 -9.98 9.05
C VAL A 58 -19.04 -9.92 8.07
N HIS A 59 -18.52 -8.73 7.85
CA HIS A 59 -17.35 -8.48 7.03
C HIS A 59 -16.13 -8.30 7.92
N TYR A 60 -15.09 -9.10 7.73
CA TYR A 60 -13.88 -9.05 8.56
C TYR A 60 -12.62 -9.15 7.71
N HIS A 61 -11.54 -8.49 8.12
CA HIS A 61 -10.26 -8.53 7.43
C HIS A 61 -9.35 -9.62 8.02
N ARG A 62 -9.02 -10.63 7.21
CA ARG A 62 -8.16 -11.81 7.49
C ARG A 62 -8.68 -12.73 8.58
N ALA A 63 -9.15 -12.21 9.70
CA ALA A 63 -9.69 -12.99 10.82
C ALA A 63 -10.75 -12.18 11.57
N ILE A 64 -11.74 -12.88 12.12
CA ILE A 64 -12.86 -12.27 12.85
C ILE A 64 -12.47 -11.87 14.29
N SER A 65 -11.36 -12.38 14.77
CA SER A 65 -10.82 -12.13 16.10
C SER A 65 -9.31 -12.01 16.03
N GLN A 66 -8.72 -11.19 16.90
CA GLN A 66 -7.27 -11.13 17.07
C GLN A 66 -6.67 -12.48 17.53
N ASN A 67 -7.46 -13.29 18.21
CA ASN A 67 -7.13 -14.69 18.42
C ASN A 67 -7.46 -15.52 17.17
N TYR A 68 -6.51 -15.66 16.29
CA TYR A 68 -6.64 -16.40 15.03
C TYR A 68 -7.00 -17.88 15.23
N ASP A 69 -6.66 -18.50 16.37
CA ASP A 69 -6.88 -19.92 16.61
C ASP A 69 -8.38 -20.26 16.71
N TYR A 70 -9.18 -19.35 17.21
CA TYR A 70 -10.62 -19.50 17.36
C TYR A 70 -11.42 -18.94 16.17
N SER A 71 -10.80 -18.12 15.34
CA SER A 71 -11.50 -17.33 14.32
C SER A 71 -12.26 -18.19 13.31
N ALA A 72 -11.63 -19.22 12.72
CA ALA A 72 -12.27 -20.06 11.71
C ALA A 72 -13.48 -20.84 12.29
N GLN A 73 -13.39 -21.33 13.53
CA GLN A 73 -14.50 -22.02 14.20
C GLN A 73 -15.69 -21.10 14.46
N LEU A 74 -15.42 -19.84 14.82
CA LEU A 74 -16.47 -18.83 14.99
C LEU A 74 -17.17 -18.54 13.67
N VAL A 75 -16.40 -18.41 12.57
CA VAL A 75 -16.96 -18.22 11.22
C VAL A 75 -17.89 -19.36 10.83
N GLU A 76 -17.52 -20.61 11.09
CA GLU A 76 -18.38 -21.78 10.84
C GLU A 76 -19.68 -21.71 11.65
N LYS A 77 -19.61 -21.34 12.94
CA LYS A 77 -20.80 -21.15 13.78
C LYS A 77 -21.73 -20.07 13.22
N LEU A 78 -21.17 -18.92 12.83
CA LEU A 78 -21.96 -17.82 12.24
C LEU A 78 -22.63 -18.26 10.92
N ASN A 79 -21.92 -18.99 10.08
CA ASN A 79 -22.47 -19.57 8.85
C ASN A 79 -23.64 -20.52 9.14
N ALA A 80 -23.51 -21.37 10.17
CA ALA A 80 -24.57 -22.27 10.60
C ALA A 80 -25.80 -21.53 11.15
N MET A 81 -25.62 -20.34 11.70
CA MET A 81 -26.72 -19.47 12.12
C MET A 81 -27.39 -18.70 10.95
N GLY A 82 -26.94 -18.91 9.73
CA GLY A 82 -27.46 -18.21 8.54
C GLY A 82 -26.84 -16.83 8.29
N ILE A 83 -25.88 -16.40 9.11
CA ILE A 83 -25.17 -15.14 8.94
C ILE A 83 -24.20 -15.24 7.75
N ILE A 84 -24.20 -14.25 6.90
CA ILE A 84 -23.29 -14.18 5.75
C ILE A 84 -21.93 -13.66 6.22
N THR A 85 -20.92 -14.52 6.16
CA THR A 85 -19.55 -14.15 6.50
C THR A 85 -18.76 -13.80 5.24
N ILE A 86 -18.07 -12.65 5.27
CA ILE A 86 -17.21 -12.16 4.18
C ILE A 86 -15.81 -11.93 4.74
N CYS A 87 -14.86 -12.76 4.34
CA CYS A 87 -13.45 -12.55 4.65
C CYS A 87 -12.82 -11.63 3.61
N ASP A 88 -12.31 -10.48 4.01
CA ASP A 88 -11.55 -9.59 3.15
C ASP A 88 -10.05 -9.85 3.29
N ILE A 89 -9.32 -9.78 2.19
CA ILE A 89 -7.86 -9.92 2.18
C ILE A 89 -7.23 -9.11 1.06
N ASP A 90 -6.15 -8.38 1.38
CA ASP A 90 -5.47 -7.44 0.49
C ASP A 90 -4.03 -7.84 0.13
N ASP A 91 -3.36 -8.63 0.98
CA ASP A 91 -2.02 -9.15 0.78
C ASP A 91 -1.99 -10.67 0.86
N TYR A 92 -1.06 -11.30 0.13
CA TYR A 92 -0.85 -12.73 0.18
C TYR A 92 -0.50 -13.19 1.61
N TRP A 93 -1.07 -14.28 2.05
CA TRP A 93 -0.96 -14.78 3.44
C TRP A 93 0.42 -15.26 3.85
N SER A 94 1.33 -15.48 2.89
CA SER A 94 2.67 -16.00 3.15
C SER A 94 3.73 -15.03 2.58
N PRO A 95 4.25 -14.10 3.40
CA PRO A 95 5.31 -13.20 2.97
C PRO A 95 6.60 -13.96 2.66
N THR A 96 7.43 -13.41 1.80
CA THR A 96 8.75 -13.95 1.48
C THR A 96 9.72 -13.80 2.66
N LYS A 97 10.83 -14.56 2.64
CA LYS A 97 11.85 -14.52 3.70
C LYS A 97 12.45 -13.11 3.91
N ASP A 98 12.48 -12.30 2.86
CA ASP A 98 13.02 -10.93 2.91
C ASP A 98 12.05 -9.95 3.61
N HIS A 99 10.82 -10.37 3.91
CA HIS A 99 9.82 -9.52 4.53
C HIS A 99 10.02 -9.44 6.05
N PRO A 100 10.00 -8.23 6.67
CA PRO A 100 10.32 -8.06 8.09
C PRO A 100 9.48 -8.90 9.07
N ILE A 101 8.24 -9.24 8.71
CA ILE A 101 7.34 -10.03 9.57
C ILE A 101 7.29 -11.52 9.20
N HIS A 102 8.15 -11.99 8.26
CA HIS A 102 8.12 -13.39 7.79
C HIS A 102 8.19 -14.38 8.95
N ASP A 103 9.21 -14.24 9.80
CA ASP A 103 9.45 -15.19 10.88
C ASP A 103 8.33 -15.21 11.92
N ILE A 104 7.76 -14.03 12.21
CA ILE A 104 6.61 -13.90 13.11
C ILE A 104 5.40 -14.65 12.54
N ILE A 105 5.13 -14.49 11.24
CA ILE A 105 3.99 -15.15 10.57
C ILE A 105 4.18 -16.66 10.54
N VAL A 106 5.39 -17.13 10.20
CA VAL A 106 5.68 -18.57 10.10
C VAL A 106 5.68 -19.23 11.47
N PHE A 107 6.39 -18.66 12.45
CA PHE A 107 6.47 -19.19 13.81
C PHE A 107 5.08 -19.32 14.47
N ASN A 108 4.24 -18.29 14.34
CA ASN A 108 2.89 -18.29 14.91
C ASN A 108 1.85 -18.96 14.00
N LYS A 109 2.25 -19.55 12.86
CA LYS A 109 1.38 -20.19 11.87
C LYS A 109 0.23 -19.30 11.40
N ILE A 110 0.43 -17.98 11.39
CA ILE A 110 -0.60 -16.99 11.02
C ILE A 110 -1.07 -17.21 9.58
N ASN A 111 -0.16 -17.54 8.66
CA ASN A 111 -0.48 -17.90 7.28
C ASN A 111 -1.47 -19.07 7.19
N GLN A 112 -1.29 -20.13 7.97
CA GLN A 112 -2.20 -21.29 7.99
C GLN A 112 -3.57 -20.89 8.54
N LYS A 113 -3.61 -20.04 9.56
CA LYS A 113 -4.83 -19.55 10.19
C LYS A 113 -5.62 -18.62 9.26
N ILE A 114 -4.94 -17.76 8.48
CA ILE A 114 -5.57 -16.95 7.42
C ILE A 114 -6.19 -17.89 6.37
N VAL A 115 -5.43 -18.88 5.90
CA VAL A 115 -5.95 -19.86 4.93
C VAL A 115 -7.17 -20.61 5.47
N ALA A 116 -7.21 -20.97 6.74
CA ALA A 116 -8.38 -21.57 7.37
C ALA A 116 -9.60 -20.64 7.33
N ASN A 117 -9.42 -19.35 7.66
CA ASN A 117 -10.50 -18.35 7.58
C ASN A 117 -11.01 -18.17 6.13
N LEU A 118 -10.12 -18.12 5.14
CA LEU A 118 -10.51 -18.04 3.73
C LEU A 118 -11.35 -19.25 3.28
N LYS A 119 -11.01 -20.45 3.75
CA LYS A 119 -11.72 -21.70 3.40
C LYS A 119 -13.13 -21.76 3.97
N VAL A 120 -13.32 -21.31 5.21
CA VAL A 120 -14.61 -21.42 5.93
C VAL A 120 -15.53 -20.22 5.69
N ALA A 121 -15.01 -19.08 5.27
CA ALA A 121 -15.81 -17.91 4.92
C ALA A 121 -16.82 -18.25 3.82
N ARG A 122 -18.08 -17.77 3.94
CA ARG A 122 -19.09 -17.97 2.91
C ARG A 122 -18.70 -17.28 1.61
N TYR A 123 -18.09 -16.09 1.72
CA TYR A 123 -17.57 -15.31 0.60
C TYR A 123 -16.24 -14.70 0.96
N VAL A 124 -15.45 -14.37 -0.06
CA VAL A 124 -14.18 -13.65 0.09
C VAL A 124 -14.18 -12.42 -0.80
N THR A 125 -13.71 -11.30 -0.28
CA THR A 125 -13.40 -10.11 -1.08
C THR A 125 -11.90 -9.85 -1.12
N THR A 126 -11.41 -9.35 -2.27
CA THR A 126 -9.99 -9.02 -2.44
C THR A 126 -9.80 -7.87 -3.41
N THR A 127 -8.56 -7.44 -3.61
CA THR A 127 -8.22 -6.18 -4.30
C THR A 127 -8.08 -6.31 -5.81
N THR A 128 -7.61 -7.45 -6.32
CA THR A 128 -7.25 -7.60 -7.74
C THR A 128 -7.72 -8.94 -8.32
N PRO A 129 -7.94 -9.02 -9.65
CA PRO A 129 -8.23 -10.27 -10.33
C PRO A 129 -7.14 -11.33 -10.11
N HIS A 130 -5.86 -10.95 -10.16
CA HIS A 130 -4.75 -11.88 -9.93
C HIS A 130 -4.82 -12.55 -8.56
N PHE A 131 -5.14 -11.76 -7.52
CA PHE A 131 -5.28 -12.31 -6.19
C PHE A 131 -6.56 -13.14 -6.03
N ALA A 132 -7.64 -12.72 -6.67
CA ALA A 132 -8.88 -13.49 -6.68
C ALA A 132 -8.67 -14.89 -7.29
N ASP A 133 -7.91 -15.02 -8.38
CA ASP A 133 -7.60 -16.30 -9.00
C ASP A 133 -6.79 -17.22 -8.06
N GLU A 134 -5.87 -16.67 -7.29
CA GLU A 134 -5.12 -17.43 -6.29
C GLU A 134 -6.03 -17.89 -5.13
N ILE A 135 -6.92 -17.01 -4.65
CA ILE A 135 -7.86 -17.32 -3.56
C ILE A 135 -8.90 -18.34 -4.01
N ARG A 136 -9.31 -18.37 -5.29
CA ARG A 136 -10.27 -19.35 -5.83
C ARG A 136 -9.81 -20.80 -5.70
N LYS A 137 -8.51 -21.03 -5.50
CA LYS A 137 -7.97 -22.36 -5.15
C LYS A 137 -8.39 -22.84 -3.76
N LEU A 138 -8.79 -21.90 -2.89
CA LEU A 138 -9.20 -22.14 -1.49
C LEU A 138 -10.70 -21.98 -1.28
N ASN A 139 -11.31 -20.98 -1.91
CA ASN A 139 -12.72 -20.64 -1.83
C ASN A 139 -13.24 -20.22 -3.20
N LYS A 140 -14.34 -20.79 -3.67
CA LYS A 140 -14.88 -20.50 -5.01
C LYS A 140 -15.66 -19.18 -5.08
N ASN A 141 -16.13 -18.67 -3.95
CA ASN A 141 -16.99 -17.50 -3.85
C ASN A 141 -16.16 -16.22 -3.62
N VAL A 142 -15.39 -15.81 -4.62
CA VAL A 142 -14.45 -14.68 -4.51
C VAL A 142 -14.88 -13.52 -5.40
N TYR A 143 -14.94 -12.34 -4.82
CA TYR A 143 -15.29 -11.08 -5.50
C TYR A 143 -14.13 -10.09 -5.42
N VAL A 144 -13.90 -9.34 -6.50
CA VAL A 144 -12.93 -8.26 -6.53
C VAL A 144 -13.62 -6.96 -6.15
N LEU A 145 -13.18 -6.38 -5.04
CA LEU A 145 -13.51 -5.03 -4.61
C LEU A 145 -12.19 -4.27 -4.43
N PRO A 146 -11.73 -3.52 -5.43
CA PRO A 146 -10.42 -2.87 -5.39
C PRO A 146 -10.35 -1.82 -4.27
N ASN A 147 -9.14 -1.40 -3.93
CA ASN A 147 -8.95 -0.18 -3.16
C ASN A 147 -9.51 1.00 -3.96
N ALA A 148 -10.10 1.97 -3.27
CA ALA A 148 -10.71 3.12 -3.89
C ALA A 148 -10.32 4.41 -3.18
N ILE A 149 -10.34 5.50 -3.90
CA ILE A 149 -10.04 6.84 -3.42
C ILE A 149 -11.33 7.65 -3.35
N ASN A 150 -11.52 8.36 -2.25
CA ASN A 150 -12.47 9.45 -2.19
C ASN A 150 -11.76 10.74 -2.67
N PRO A 151 -12.03 11.23 -3.89
CA PRO A 151 -11.37 12.43 -4.40
C PRO A 151 -11.73 13.69 -3.61
N ASP A 152 -12.80 13.64 -2.81
CA ASP A 152 -13.20 14.74 -1.94
C ASP A 152 -12.46 14.78 -0.59
N GLU A 153 -11.73 13.76 -0.26
CA GLU A 153 -10.92 13.73 0.95
C GLU A 153 -9.76 14.75 0.85
N PRO A 154 -9.55 15.59 1.88
CA PRO A 154 -8.56 16.69 1.81
C PRO A 154 -7.14 16.25 1.44
N GLN A 155 -6.77 15.02 1.79
CA GLN A 155 -5.44 14.51 1.43
C GLN A 155 -5.23 14.29 -0.08
N PHE A 156 -6.26 14.24 -0.90
CA PHE A 156 -6.17 14.12 -2.36
C PHE A 156 -6.36 15.45 -3.10
N LYS A 157 -6.50 16.56 -2.36
CA LYS A 157 -6.68 17.92 -2.91
C LYS A 157 -5.45 18.83 -2.74
N GLU A 158 -4.35 18.30 -2.21
CA GLU A 158 -3.13 19.09 -2.00
C GLU A 158 -2.54 19.52 -3.34
N PRO A 159 -2.35 20.82 -3.58
CA PRO A 159 -1.79 21.30 -4.84
C PRO A 159 -0.31 20.92 -4.94
N THR A 160 0.14 20.58 -6.15
CA THR A 160 1.57 20.40 -6.43
C THR A 160 2.23 21.77 -6.58
N PRO A 161 3.21 22.13 -5.73
CA PRO A 161 3.92 23.39 -5.86
C PRO A 161 4.73 23.44 -7.17
N GLU A 162 4.73 24.59 -7.85
CA GLU A 162 5.62 24.82 -8.99
C GLU A 162 7.09 24.82 -8.56
N HIS A 163 7.95 24.32 -9.41
CA HIS A 163 9.41 24.27 -9.18
C HIS A 163 10.17 24.03 -10.50
N ASP A 164 11.45 24.37 -10.51
CA ASP A 164 12.30 24.32 -11.72
C ASP A 164 12.87 22.91 -11.99
N LYS A 165 12.91 22.04 -10.98
CA LYS A 165 13.48 20.70 -11.09
C LYS A 165 12.38 19.64 -11.26
N LEU A 166 12.62 18.64 -12.10
CA LEU A 166 11.76 17.44 -12.10
C LEU A 166 11.94 16.68 -10.80
N ARG A 167 10.88 16.56 -10.01
CA ARG A 167 10.88 15.83 -8.75
C ARG A 167 10.46 14.39 -8.97
N ILE A 168 11.31 13.47 -8.52
CA ILE A 168 11.15 12.03 -8.73
C ILE A 168 11.04 11.39 -7.35
N GLY A 169 9.83 10.93 -7.00
CA GLY A 169 9.51 10.52 -5.65
C GLY A 169 9.23 9.03 -5.51
N TRP A 170 9.43 8.57 -4.30
CA TRP A 170 8.91 7.31 -3.82
C TRP A 170 8.19 7.53 -2.49
N LEU A 171 6.99 6.99 -2.35
CA LEU A 171 6.20 7.02 -1.11
C LEU A 171 5.91 5.59 -0.67
N GLY A 172 6.26 5.26 0.57
CA GLY A 172 5.97 3.93 1.11
C GLY A 172 6.41 3.76 2.57
N GLY A 173 6.23 2.54 3.07
CA GLY A 173 6.59 2.15 4.43
C GLY A 173 7.95 1.44 4.52
N SER A 174 8.28 0.98 5.73
CA SER A 174 9.57 0.37 6.05
C SER A 174 9.78 -1.07 5.52
N SER A 175 8.77 -1.69 4.90
CA SER A 175 8.84 -3.09 4.44
C SER A 175 9.29 -3.28 2.99
N HIS A 176 9.77 -2.22 2.32
CA HIS A 176 10.05 -2.22 0.87
C HIS A 176 11.55 -2.24 0.50
N LEU A 177 12.44 -2.67 1.41
CA LEU A 177 13.87 -2.66 1.09
C LEU A 177 14.21 -3.50 -0.15
N ALA A 178 13.69 -4.71 -0.22
CA ALA A 178 13.93 -5.61 -1.36
C ALA A 178 13.39 -5.05 -2.69
N ASP A 179 12.30 -4.28 -2.63
CA ASP A 179 11.73 -3.60 -3.79
C ASP A 179 12.60 -2.41 -4.23
N LEU A 180 13.02 -1.57 -3.29
CA LEU A 180 13.87 -0.42 -3.58
C LEU A 180 15.28 -0.78 -4.06
N GLN A 181 15.81 -1.94 -3.66
CA GLN A 181 17.07 -2.45 -4.16
C GLN A 181 17.08 -2.66 -5.69
N LEU A 182 15.93 -2.76 -6.34
CA LEU A 182 15.84 -2.75 -7.82
C LEU A 182 16.32 -1.44 -8.46
N LEU A 183 16.35 -0.36 -7.69
CA LEU A 183 16.84 0.97 -8.12
C LEU A 183 18.35 1.12 -7.88
N ASP A 184 18.95 0.27 -7.07
CA ASP A 184 20.35 0.42 -6.68
C ASP A 184 21.29 0.36 -7.89
N GLY A 185 22.33 1.20 -7.87
CA GLY A 185 23.23 1.37 -9.01
C GLY A 185 22.62 2.03 -10.26
N SER A 186 21.29 1.97 -10.45
CA SER A 186 20.61 2.67 -11.55
C SER A 186 20.55 4.17 -11.29
N LEU A 187 20.23 4.58 -10.07
CA LEU A 187 20.15 5.99 -9.70
C LEU A 187 21.53 6.68 -9.71
N ALA A 188 22.60 5.93 -9.46
CA ALA A 188 23.97 6.43 -9.59
C ALA A 188 24.30 6.97 -11.00
N LYS A 189 23.66 6.42 -12.04
CA LYS A 189 23.87 6.83 -13.45
C LYS A 189 23.20 8.17 -13.80
N ILE A 190 22.51 8.81 -12.86
CA ILE A 190 21.75 10.04 -13.08
C ILE A 190 22.44 11.24 -12.41
N VAL A 191 23.41 10.99 -11.55
CA VAL A 191 24.06 11.98 -10.64
C VAL A 191 24.61 13.22 -11.35
N ASP A 192 24.99 13.13 -12.61
CA ASP A 192 25.61 14.26 -13.35
C ASP A 192 24.61 15.37 -13.74
N LYS A 193 23.31 15.18 -13.49
CA LYS A 193 22.23 16.14 -13.86
C LYS A 193 21.57 16.82 -12.65
N LYS A 194 22.31 17.03 -11.57
CA LYS A 194 21.80 17.51 -10.27
C LYS A 194 20.98 18.79 -10.32
N ASP A 195 21.23 19.63 -11.30
CA ASP A 195 20.52 20.92 -11.46
C ASP A 195 19.11 20.74 -12.04
N LYS A 196 18.80 19.58 -12.63
CA LYS A 196 17.57 19.32 -13.37
C LYS A 196 16.56 18.48 -12.63
N TYR A 197 16.96 17.79 -11.57
CA TYR A 197 16.08 16.90 -10.83
C TYR A 197 16.28 16.96 -9.31
N GLN A 198 15.28 16.46 -8.59
CA GLN A 198 15.38 16.16 -7.16
C GLN A 198 14.74 14.82 -6.88
N PHE A 199 15.45 13.92 -6.19
CA PHE A 199 14.84 12.74 -5.62
C PHE A 199 14.11 13.09 -4.31
N VAL A 200 12.90 12.54 -4.12
CA VAL A 200 12.07 12.76 -2.93
C VAL A 200 11.69 11.44 -2.28
N LEU A 201 12.24 11.17 -1.11
CA LEU A 201 11.92 10.00 -0.30
C LEU A 201 10.84 10.37 0.72
N CYS A 202 9.61 9.89 0.51
CA CYS A 202 8.47 10.17 1.38
C CYS A 202 8.14 8.99 2.29
N GLY A 203 7.66 9.31 3.49
CA GLY A 203 7.32 8.32 4.52
C GLY A 203 8.47 8.06 5.49
N PHE A 204 9.52 8.88 5.43
CA PHE A 204 10.72 8.76 6.27
C PHE A 204 10.37 8.80 7.76
N ASP A 205 10.82 7.80 8.50
CA ASP A 205 10.60 7.73 9.95
C ASP A 205 11.71 6.91 10.63
N THR A 206 12.54 7.60 11.39
CA THR A 206 13.64 6.98 12.15
C THR A 206 13.29 6.72 13.61
N ARG A 207 12.04 6.98 14.00
CA ARG A 207 11.56 6.75 15.38
C ARG A 207 11.26 5.28 15.60
N GLY A 208 11.54 4.80 16.78
CA GLY A 208 11.22 3.43 17.17
C GLY A 208 12.08 2.98 18.34
N THR A 209 11.74 1.82 18.87
CA THR A 209 12.52 1.15 19.92
C THR A 209 12.86 -0.26 19.50
N ILE A 210 14.02 -0.72 19.91
CA ILE A 210 14.42 -2.13 19.83
C ILE A 210 14.56 -2.70 21.23
N THR A 211 14.25 -3.99 21.36
CA THR A 211 14.49 -4.74 22.59
C THR A 211 15.72 -5.60 22.38
N GLU A 212 16.78 -5.30 23.09
CA GLU A 212 18.00 -6.12 23.13
C GLU A 212 17.79 -7.22 24.17
N ILE A 213 18.11 -8.45 23.81
CA ILE A 213 18.06 -9.59 24.72
C ILE A 213 19.49 -10.02 25.00
N ASN A 214 19.90 -9.94 26.27
CA ASN A 214 21.19 -10.47 26.66
C ASN A 214 21.16 -12.00 26.55
N ALA A 215 21.94 -12.56 25.64
CA ALA A 215 21.98 -14.00 25.37
C ALA A 215 22.46 -14.85 26.57
N GLN A 216 23.19 -14.24 27.52
CA GLN A 216 23.72 -14.94 28.69
C GLN A 216 22.75 -14.86 29.90
N THR A 217 22.09 -13.72 30.10
CA THR A 217 21.25 -13.47 31.28
C THR A 217 19.75 -13.57 30.98
N GLY A 218 19.34 -13.54 29.69
CA GLY A 218 17.96 -13.45 29.27
C GLY A 218 17.31 -12.07 29.55
N GLU A 219 18.09 -11.09 29.99
CA GLU A 219 17.58 -9.76 30.34
C GLU A 219 17.15 -8.99 29.08
N HIS A 220 15.99 -8.34 29.17
CA HIS A 220 15.41 -7.54 28.09
C HIS A 220 15.64 -6.05 28.37
N LYS A 221 16.38 -5.35 27.50
CA LYS A 221 16.61 -3.92 27.59
C LYS A 221 16.01 -3.21 26.38
N LYS A 222 15.10 -2.27 26.63
CA LYS A 222 14.58 -1.39 25.56
C LYS A 222 15.47 -0.17 25.40
N ARG A 223 15.77 0.19 24.16
CA ARG A 223 16.39 1.46 23.80
C ARG A 223 15.79 2.02 22.52
N ASP A 224 15.97 3.30 22.29
CA ASP A 224 15.63 3.92 21.01
C ASP A 224 16.53 3.34 19.90
N ILE A 225 15.92 3.14 18.74
CA ILE A 225 16.65 2.73 17.54
C ILE A 225 17.48 3.91 17.04
N LYS A 226 18.73 3.68 16.69
CA LYS A 226 19.55 4.73 16.06
C LYS A 226 19.12 4.91 14.61
N PRO A 227 19.12 6.14 14.07
CA PRO A 227 18.73 6.40 12.68
C PRO A 227 19.40 5.49 11.66
N GLU A 228 20.69 5.22 11.81
CA GLU A 228 21.49 4.34 10.94
C GLU A 228 21.13 2.85 11.02
N GLU A 229 20.44 2.44 12.07
CA GLU A 229 19.93 1.08 12.24
C GLU A 229 18.58 0.88 11.57
N THR A 230 17.93 1.97 11.16
CA THR A 230 16.63 1.91 10.48
C THR A 230 16.79 1.50 9.02
N VAL A 231 15.74 0.91 8.45
CA VAL A 231 15.70 0.63 7.02
C VAL A 231 15.75 1.90 6.18
N TRP A 232 15.36 3.04 6.75
CA TRP A 232 15.39 4.34 6.09
C TRP A 232 16.79 4.81 5.73
N ALA A 233 17.79 4.46 6.54
CA ALA A 233 19.18 4.70 6.21
C ALA A 233 19.59 3.97 4.91
N ARG A 234 19.10 2.72 4.73
CA ARG A 234 19.34 1.95 3.51
C ARG A 234 18.60 2.54 2.31
N TYR A 235 17.39 3.04 2.50
CA TYR A 235 16.67 3.75 1.44
C TYR A 235 17.42 5.00 0.99
N GLU A 236 17.93 5.81 1.93
CA GLU A 236 18.74 6.98 1.59
C GLU A 236 20.01 6.61 0.83
N GLU A 237 20.69 5.52 1.20
CA GLU A 237 21.86 5.03 0.47
C GLU A 237 21.53 4.69 -0.99
N ILE A 238 20.37 4.07 -1.26
CA ILE A 238 19.91 3.77 -2.62
C ILE A 238 19.66 5.06 -3.41
N PHE A 239 19.01 6.05 -2.81
CA PHE A 239 18.65 7.30 -3.49
C PHE A 239 19.82 8.26 -3.65
N THR A 240 20.73 8.31 -2.70
CA THR A 240 21.81 9.32 -2.73
C THR A 240 23.09 8.79 -3.35
N GLN A 241 23.36 7.49 -3.26
CA GLN A 241 24.61 6.84 -3.67
C GLN A 241 25.89 7.45 -3.05
N LYS A 242 25.73 8.62 -2.45
CA LYS A 242 26.80 9.45 -1.89
C LYS A 242 26.94 9.25 -0.39
N TYR A 243 25.82 9.12 0.31
CA TYR A 243 25.80 9.00 1.75
C TYR A 243 25.78 7.51 2.14
N LYS A 244 26.81 7.10 2.87
CA LYS A 244 26.88 5.76 3.44
C LYS A 244 26.61 5.84 4.94
N THR A 245 25.95 4.87 5.50
CA THR A 245 25.61 4.79 6.94
C THR A 245 26.80 5.00 7.86
N ILE A 246 27.99 4.65 7.42
CA ILE A 246 29.24 4.81 8.16
C ILE A 246 29.95 6.14 7.88
N SER A 247 29.50 6.94 6.92
CA SER A 247 30.19 8.20 6.60
C SER A 247 29.89 9.28 7.63
N PRO A 248 30.90 10.09 8.06
CA PRO A 248 30.66 11.19 8.98
C PRO A 248 29.66 12.23 8.46
N GLU A 249 29.64 12.46 7.15
CA GLU A 249 28.68 13.35 6.49
C GLU A 249 27.26 12.83 6.64
N TYR A 250 27.03 11.55 6.40
CA TYR A 250 25.74 10.90 6.57
C TYR A 250 25.25 11.00 8.01
N GLN A 251 26.11 10.62 8.97
CA GLN A 251 25.78 10.69 10.39
C GLN A 251 25.41 12.10 10.85
N LYS A 252 26.17 13.10 10.41
CA LYS A 252 25.88 14.52 10.70
C LYS A 252 24.50 14.91 10.16
N LYS A 253 24.18 14.56 8.92
CA LYS A 253 22.87 14.87 8.31
C LYS A 253 21.72 14.17 9.06
N LEU A 254 21.86 12.92 9.44
CA LEU A 254 20.85 12.22 10.22
C LEU A 254 20.61 12.89 11.58
N MET A 255 21.68 13.28 12.26
CA MET A 255 21.61 13.95 13.56
C MET A 255 20.87 15.30 13.44
N LEU A 256 21.25 16.14 12.49
CA LEU A 256 20.61 17.45 12.27
C LEU A 256 19.13 17.28 11.90
N PHE A 257 18.81 16.30 11.09
CA PHE A 257 17.44 16.00 10.72
C PHE A 257 16.60 15.52 11.90
N GLN A 258 17.14 14.65 12.74
CA GLN A 258 16.50 14.18 13.95
C GLN A 258 16.24 15.31 14.95
N GLN A 259 17.15 16.28 15.03
CA GLN A 259 17.01 17.49 15.84
C GLN A 259 16.11 18.55 15.19
N GLN A 260 15.61 18.31 13.99
CA GLN A 260 14.83 19.26 13.18
C GLN A 260 15.60 20.52 12.76
N GLU A 261 16.91 20.50 12.84
CA GLU A 261 17.77 21.61 12.40
C GLU A 261 18.03 21.60 10.88
N TYR A 262 17.82 20.45 10.22
CA TYR A 262 17.99 20.29 8.77
C TYR A 262 16.80 19.49 8.19
N PRO A 263 15.63 20.13 8.06
CA PRO A 263 14.40 19.36 7.92
C PRO A 263 14.27 18.60 6.60
N GLU A 264 14.26 19.23 5.45
CA GLU A 264 13.78 18.57 4.25
C GLU A 264 14.75 18.59 3.06
N PHE A 265 15.96 19.10 3.17
CA PHE A 265 16.93 19.20 2.07
C PHE A 265 16.34 19.82 0.79
N ILE A 266 15.60 20.93 0.92
CA ILE A 266 14.75 21.47 -0.16
C ILE A 266 15.54 21.81 -1.42
N ASP A 267 16.75 22.34 -1.28
CA ASP A 267 17.59 22.83 -2.38
C ASP A 267 18.59 21.80 -2.92
N GLU A 268 18.64 20.59 -2.33
CA GLU A 268 19.55 19.53 -2.77
C GLU A 268 18.95 18.71 -3.91
N SER A 269 19.76 17.87 -4.54
CA SER A 269 19.30 16.85 -5.51
C SER A 269 18.56 15.69 -4.85
N TYR A 270 18.48 15.69 -3.52
CA TYR A 270 17.74 14.74 -2.70
C TYR A 270 17.02 15.44 -1.57
N ARG A 271 15.78 15.04 -1.33
CA ARG A 271 14.93 15.51 -0.24
C ARG A 271 14.27 14.32 0.44
N ARG A 272 14.25 14.32 1.78
CA ARG A 272 13.42 13.41 2.58
C ARG A 272 12.21 14.14 3.13
N VAL A 273 11.11 13.45 3.24
CA VAL A 273 9.85 13.95 3.78
C VAL A 273 9.33 12.98 4.83
N TRP A 274 9.06 13.52 6.01
CA TRP A 274 8.54 12.74 7.12
C TRP A 274 7.25 11.99 6.79
N THR A 275 7.07 10.87 7.45
CA THR A 275 5.80 10.14 7.46
C THR A 275 4.67 11.02 7.97
N LEU A 276 3.50 10.83 7.40
CA LEU A 276 2.27 11.48 7.82
C LEU A 276 1.25 10.44 8.28
N PRO A 277 0.28 10.82 9.13
CA PRO A 277 -0.83 9.95 9.48
C PRO A 277 -1.59 9.42 8.26
N VAL A 278 -2.25 8.28 8.40
CA VAL A 278 -3.01 7.63 7.32
C VAL A 278 -4.08 8.51 6.68
N THR A 279 -4.56 9.51 7.40
CA THR A 279 -5.55 10.50 6.91
C THR A 279 -4.94 11.65 6.11
N SER A 280 -3.61 11.71 5.98
CA SER A 280 -2.92 12.82 5.33
C SER A 280 -1.66 12.42 4.55
N TYR A 281 -1.24 11.15 4.60
CA TYR A 281 0.01 10.70 3.97
C TYR A 281 0.01 10.91 2.44
N ALA A 282 -1.17 10.83 1.81
CA ALA A 282 -1.30 10.99 0.37
C ALA A 282 -0.94 12.40 -0.11
N LYS A 283 -0.97 13.43 0.78
CA LYS A 283 -0.45 14.77 0.48
C LYS A 283 1.01 14.75 0.01
N ASN A 284 1.76 13.72 0.36
CA ASN A 284 3.14 13.56 -0.09
C ASN A 284 3.26 13.37 -1.62
N TYR A 285 2.21 12.91 -2.30
CA TYR A 285 2.19 12.86 -3.77
C TYR A 285 2.31 14.27 -4.41
N ALA A 286 1.88 15.34 -3.72
CA ALA A 286 2.08 16.70 -4.18
C ALA A 286 3.57 17.15 -4.17
N LYS A 287 4.46 16.40 -3.51
CA LYS A 287 5.87 16.75 -3.37
C LYS A 287 6.75 16.34 -4.56
N PHE A 288 6.21 15.57 -5.52
CA PHE A 288 6.94 15.07 -6.68
C PHE A 288 6.07 15.01 -7.95
N ASP A 289 6.68 14.89 -9.11
CA ASP A 289 6.04 14.84 -10.43
C ASP A 289 6.00 13.43 -10.99
N VAL A 290 7.01 12.63 -10.66
CA VAL A 290 7.18 11.26 -11.12
C VAL A 290 7.20 10.32 -9.91
N SER A 291 6.29 9.35 -9.89
CA SER A 291 6.24 8.30 -8.87
C SER A 291 7.07 7.09 -9.30
N LEU A 292 7.97 6.64 -8.45
CA LEU A 292 8.68 5.36 -8.62
C LEU A 292 7.91 4.26 -7.89
N ALA A 293 7.60 3.18 -8.60
CA ALA A 293 6.90 2.03 -8.05
C ALA A 293 7.65 0.72 -8.34
N PRO A 294 8.86 0.54 -7.77
CA PRO A 294 9.57 -0.74 -7.87
C PRO A 294 8.86 -1.79 -7.01
N ILE A 295 8.67 -2.99 -7.58
CA ILE A 295 8.31 -4.20 -6.84
C ILE A 295 9.04 -5.40 -7.40
N LYS A 296 9.59 -6.24 -6.50
CA LYS A 296 10.29 -7.47 -6.86
C LYS A 296 9.30 -8.53 -7.34
N ASN A 297 9.66 -9.26 -8.39
CA ASN A 297 8.79 -10.29 -8.95
C ASN A 297 8.81 -11.57 -8.09
N HIS A 298 7.85 -11.70 -7.19
CA HIS A 298 7.57 -12.91 -6.42
C HIS A 298 6.07 -12.99 -6.07
N ILE A 299 5.59 -14.14 -5.61
CA ILE A 299 4.17 -14.38 -5.40
C ILE A 299 3.50 -13.34 -4.50
N PHE A 300 4.14 -12.97 -3.39
CA PHE A 300 3.60 -11.96 -2.47
C PHE A 300 3.31 -10.64 -3.18
N ASN A 301 4.25 -10.12 -3.97
CA ASN A 301 4.09 -8.86 -4.70
C ASN A 301 3.13 -8.97 -5.89
N ARG A 302 3.04 -10.14 -6.54
CA ARG A 302 2.06 -10.36 -7.61
C ARG A 302 0.62 -10.32 -7.11
N MET A 303 0.40 -10.60 -5.82
CA MET A 303 -0.93 -10.61 -5.19
C MET A 303 -1.28 -9.29 -4.48
N LYS A 304 -0.38 -8.31 -4.46
CA LYS A 304 -0.64 -6.99 -3.89
C LYS A 304 -1.73 -6.22 -4.65
N SER A 305 -2.25 -5.18 -4.00
CA SER A 305 -3.08 -4.18 -4.67
C SER A 305 -2.22 -3.19 -5.46
N GLN A 306 -2.84 -2.52 -6.43
CA GLN A 306 -2.23 -1.42 -7.19
C GLN A 306 -2.45 -0.04 -6.55
N LEU A 307 -2.58 0.05 -5.23
CA LEU A 307 -2.92 1.31 -4.54
C LEU A 307 -1.97 2.46 -4.90
N LYS A 308 -0.66 2.21 -5.00
CA LYS A 308 0.32 3.22 -5.43
C LYS A 308 0.04 3.79 -6.83
N ILE A 309 -0.46 2.96 -7.73
CA ILE A 309 -0.84 3.37 -9.09
C ILE A 309 -2.08 4.25 -9.05
N ILE A 310 -3.07 3.82 -8.26
CA ILE A 310 -4.32 4.56 -8.09
C ILE A 310 -4.04 5.93 -7.49
N GLU A 311 -3.29 6.00 -6.40
CA GLU A 311 -2.94 7.26 -5.72
C GLU A 311 -2.14 8.20 -6.63
N ALA A 312 -1.11 7.68 -7.32
CA ALA A 312 -0.34 8.46 -8.29
C ALA A 312 -1.23 9.01 -9.40
N GLY A 313 -2.18 8.21 -9.89
CA GLY A 313 -3.14 8.63 -10.90
C GLY A 313 -4.07 9.74 -10.41
N PHE A 314 -4.66 9.63 -9.22
CA PHE A 314 -5.50 10.70 -8.65
C PHE A 314 -4.73 12.01 -8.45
N TYR A 315 -3.43 11.93 -8.23
CA TYR A 315 -2.54 13.10 -8.18
C TYR A 315 -1.94 13.49 -9.54
N LYS A 316 -2.37 12.85 -10.64
CA LYS A 316 -1.85 13.09 -12.00
C LYS A 316 -0.33 13.00 -12.09
N LYS A 317 0.28 12.05 -11.39
CA LYS A 317 1.72 11.85 -11.42
C LYS A 317 2.11 10.85 -12.49
N ALA A 318 3.16 11.17 -13.25
CA ALA A 318 3.81 10.16 -14.09
C ALA A 318 4.26 8.99 -13.22
N ILE A 319 4.31 7.79 -13.79
CA ILE A 319 4.76 6.62 -13.05
C ILE A 319 5.80 5.81 -13.84
N ILE A 320 6.87 5.45 -13.14
CA ILE A 320 7.83 4.43 -13.58
C ILE A 320 7.65 3.24 -12.64
N ALA A 321 7.25 2.10 -13.14
CA ALA A 321 6.88 0.94 -12.34
C ALA A 321 7.51 -0.35 -12.84
N SER A 322 7.69 -1.32 -11.95
CA SER A 322 8.01 -2.69 -12.36
C SER A 322 6.86 -3.29 -13.17
N ASN A 323 7.17 -3.97 -14.25
CA ASN A 323 6.20 -4.70 -15.07
C ASN A 323 5.83 -6.03 -14.39
N VAL A 324 5.15 -5.97 -13.26
CA VAL A 324 4.88 -7.12 -12.38
C VAL A 324 3.45 -7.05 -11.82
N GLY A 325 2.75 -8.17 -11.89
CA GLY A 325 1.50 -8.45 -11.18
C GLY A 325 0.46 -7.34 -11.26
N PRO A 326 0.05 -6.74 -10.15
CA PRO A 326 -1.05 -5.78 -10.11
C PRO A 326 -0.81 -4.52 -10.95
N TYR A 327 0.45 -4.14 -11.17
CA TYR A 327 0.78 -2.93 -11.93
C TYR A 327 0.52 -3.10 -13.43
N THR A 328 0.40 -4.34 -13.92
CA THR A 328 0.06 -4.61 -15.33
C THR A 328 -1.44 -4.51 -15.63
N ILE A 329 -2.30 -4.30 -14.62
CA ILE A 329 -3.75 -4.20 -14.81
C ILE A 329 -4.11 -2.91 -15.53
N ASP A 330 -3.58 -1.77 -15.07
CA ASP A 330 -3.97 -0.44 -15.52
C ASP A 330 -2.85 0.28 -16.28
N LEU A 331 -1.61 -0.19 -16.19
CA LEU A 331 -0.47 0.48 -16.80
C LEU A 331 -0.20 -0.02 -18.21
N LYS A 332 -0.07 0.94 -19.13
CA LYS A 332 0.36 0.72 -20.51
C LYS A 332 1.69 1.43 -20.75
N HIS A 333 2.66 0.68 -21.27
CA HIS A 333 3.98 1.24 -21.55
C HIS A 333 3.92 2.28 -22.65
N CYS A 334 4.55 3.44 -22.42
CA CYS A 334 4.50 4.60 -23.33
C CYS A 334 5.68 4.70 -24.31
N LEU A 335 6.53 3.66 -24.41
CA LEU A 335 7.68 3.63 -25.32
C LEU A 335 7.65 2.39 -26.21
N GLU A 336 7.60 2.60 -27.51
CA GLU A 336 7.81 1.55 -28.52
C GLU A 336 8.98 1.93 -29.43
N ASN A 337 9.98 1.07 -29.54
CA ASN A 337 11.18 1.32 -30.36
C ASN A 337 11.86 2.67 -30.10
N GLY A 338 11.83 3.13 -28.82
CA GLY A 338 12.39 4.42 -28.40
C GLY A 338 11.55 5.65 -28.75
N LYS A 339 10.37 5.45 -29.36
CA LYS A 339 9.39 6.52 -29.62
C LYS A 339 8.27 6.49 -28.62
N PHE A 340 7.75 7.66 -28.30
CA PHE A 340 6.56 7.79 -27.44
C PHE A 340 5.31 7.33 -28.18
N VAL A 341 4.55 6.48 -27.51
CA VAL A 341 3.24 5.99 -27.94
C VAL A 341 2.21 6.34 -26.88
N ASP A 342 0.94 6.06 -27.18
CA ASP A 342 -0.18 6.34 -26.30
C ASP A 342 -0.21 5.38 -25.09
N GLY A 343 0.61 5.68 -24.08
CA GLY A 343 0.71 4.96 -22.82
C GLY A 343 0.63 5.90 -21.64
N ASN A 344 0.43 5.34 -20.43
CA ASN A 344 0.26 6.09 -19.18
C ASN A 344 1.39 5.82 -18.17
N ALA A 345 2.38 4.98 -18.53
CA ALA A 345 3.46 4.59 -17.63
C ALA A 345 4.73 4.22 -18.39
N MET A 346 5.86 4.22 -17.69
CA MET A 346 7.07 3.53 -18.12
C MET A 346 7.24 2.24 -17.32
N LEU A 347 7.16 1.08 -17.99
CA LEU A 347 7.24 -0.23 -17.37
C LEU A 347 8.64 -0.83 -17.51
N VAL A 348 9.24 -1.16 -16.37
CA VAL A 348 10.56 -1.79 -16.28
C VAL A 348 10.40 -3.30 -16.18
N ASN A 349 10.89 -4.02 -17.16
CA ASN A 349 10.94 -5.47 -17.13
C ASN A 349 12.06 -5.96 -16.20
N GLU A 350 11.86 -7.09 -15.53
CA GLU A 350 12.79 -7.64 -14.54
C GLU A 350 14.21 -7.79 -15.06
N ALA A 351 14.37 -8.33 -16.27
CA ALA A 351 15.68 -8.48 -16.92
C ALA A 351 16.38 -7.14 -17.24
N ARG A 352 15.67 -6.02 -17.15
CA ARG A 352 16.14 -4.68 -17.49
C ARG A 352 16.29 -3.74 -16.30
N ASN A 353 16.08 -4.21 -15.08
CA ASN A 353 16.20 -3.40 -13.86
C ASN A 353 17.50 -2.60 -13.78
N HIS A 354 18.62 -3.20 -14.15
CA HIS A 354 19.95 -2.57 -14.12
C HIS A 354 20.12 -1.38 -15.10
N ALA A 355 19.21 -1.18 -16.05
CA ALA A 355 19.33 -0.19 -17.12
C ALA A 355 18.11 0.70 -17.30
N ASP A 356 16.89 0.14 -17.28
CA ASP A 356 15.72 0.88 -17.74
C ASP A 356 15.21 1.90 -16.71
N TRP A 357 15.43 1.71 -15.41
CA TRP A 357 15.13 2.75 -14.40
C TRP A 357 15.87 4.06 -14.71
N ALA A 358 17.20 3.99 -14.89
CA ALA A 358 18.00 5.16 -15.23
C ALA A 358 17.62 5.74 -16.61
N LYS A 359 17.38 4.87 -17.59
CA LYS A 359 16.98 5.29 -18.94
C LYS A 359 15.68 6.08 -18.92
N TYR A 360 14.64 5.59 -18.21
CA TYR A 360 13.33 6.22 -18.17
C TYR A 360 13.35 7.51 -17.37
N ILE A 361 14.06 7.55 -16.25
CA ILE A 361 14.26 8.78 -15.49
C ILE A 361 14.97 9.83 -16.35
N ASN A 362 16.04 9.47 -17.05
CA ASN A 362 16.74 10.39 -17.96
C ASN A 362 15.84 10.91 -19.09
N ASN A 363 14.95 10.07 -19.63
CA ASN A 363 13.98 10.49 -20.64
C ASN A 363 13.03 11.56 -20.11
N LEU A 364 12.53 11.40 -18.87
CA LEU A 364 11.64 12.39 -18.24
C LEU A 364 12.37 13.66 -17.85
N ILE A 365 13.62 13.57 -17.39
CA ILE A 365 14.46 14.77 -17.14
C ILE A 365 14.69 15.58 -18.42
N ALA A 366 14.87 14.89 -19.54
CA ALA A 366 15.04 15.54 -20.85
C ALA A 366 13.71 16.10 -21.41
N ASN A 367 12.58 15.55 -21.03
CA ASN A 367 11.25 15.87 -21.54
C ASN A 367 10.21 15.99 -20.41
N PRO A 368 10.26 17.04 -19.56
CA PRO A 368 9.38 17.17 -18.39
C PRO A 368 7.88 17.20 -18.73
N ASN A 369 7.52 17.78 -19.89
CA ASN A 369 6.13 17.82 -20.35
C ASN A 369 5.53 16.44 -20.54
N MET A 370 6.34 15.46 -20.90
CA MET A 370 5.89 14.08 -21.03
C MET A 370 5.47 13.48 -19.66
N ALA A 371 6.11 13.87 -18.57
CA ALA A 371 5.68 13.45 -17.24
C ALA A 371 4.25 13.95 -16.96
N LYS A 372 3.96 15.19 -17.33
CA LYS A 372 2.61 15.77 -17.20
C LYS A 372 1.60 15.00 -18.03
N ASP A 373 1.88 14.74 -19.29
CA ASP A 373 0.99 14.01 -20.21
C ASP A 373 0.72 12.58 -19.72
N MET A 374 1.76 11.90 -19.23
CA MET A 374 1.62 10.55 -18.64
C MET A 374 0.72 10.58 -17.40
N GLY A 375 0.89 11.56 -16.52
CA GLY A 375 0.08 11.73 -15.32
C GLY A 375 -1.40 11.97 -15.63
N GLU A 376 -1.71 12.82 -16.63
CA GLU A 376 -3.09 13.04 -17.08
C GLU A 376 -3.71 11.75 -17.63
N ARG A 377 -2.99 10.99 -18.45
CA ARG A 377 -3.48 9.69 -18.98
C ARG A 377 -3.68 8.67 -17.87
N LEU A 378 -2.81 8.64 -16.87
CA LEU A 378 -2.99 7.77 -15.73
C LEU A 378 -4.24 8.15 -14.92
N TYR A 379 -4.47 9.45 -14.70
CA TYR A 379 -5.69 9.95 -14.07
C TYR A 379 -6.94 9.49 -14.82
N GLU A 380 -6.98 9.67 -16.15
CA GLU A 380 -8.10 9.21 -16.98
C GLU A 380 -8.33 7.70 -16.88
N THR A 381 -7.28 6.92 -16.65
CA THR A 381 -7.38 5.47 -16.47
C THR A 381 -8.02 5.09 -15.13
N VAL A 382 -7.71 5.82 -14.05
CA VAL A 382 -8.07 5.40 -12.68
C VAL A 382 -9.29 6.10 -12.11
N LYS A 383 -9.61 7.33 -12.54
CA LYS A 383 -10.58 8.23 -11.89
C LYS A 383 -11.98 7.65 -11.72
N ASP A 384 -12.47 6.92 -12.70
CA ASP A 384 -13.83 6.38 -12.68
C ASP A 384 -13.88 4.96 -12.08
N THR A 385 -12.85 4.18 -12.35
CA THR A 385 -12.77 2.77 -11.90
C THR A 385 -12.52 2.67 -10.40
N TYR A 386 -11.67 3.55 -9.86
CA TYR A 386 -11.23 3.51 -8.46
C TYR A 386 -11.78 4.67 -7.63
N ASP A 387 -12.80 5.37 -8.12
CA ASP A 387 -13.59 6.30 -7.32
C ASP A 387 -14.37 5.55 -6.24
N LEU A 388 -14.34 6.05 -5.01
CA LEU A 388 -15.02 5.41 -3.89
C LEU A 388 -16.54 5.30 -4.09
N ASN A 389 -17.17 6.23 -4.83
CA ASN A 389 -18.60 6.13 -5.18
C ASN A 389 -18.87 4.90 -6.07
N THR A 390 -18.04 4.68 -7.09
CA THR A 390 -18.17 3.54 -8.02
C THR A 390 -17.98 2.21 -7.29
N VAL A 391 -16.92 2.09 -6.50
CA VAL A 391 -16.64 0.86 -5.77
C VAL A 391 -17.67 0.62 -4.67
N THR A 392 -18.18 1.67 -4.03
CA THR A 392 -19.26 1.56 -3.02
C THR A 392 -20.56 1.08 -3.64
N LYS A 393 -20.90 1.56 -4.84
CA LYS A 393 -22.09 1.04 -5.58
C LYS A 393 -21.95 -0.46 -5.84
N THR A 394 -20.79 -0.90 -6.32
CA THR A 394 -20.50 -2.33 -6.56
C THR A 394 -20.62 -3.14 -5.26
N ARG A 395 -20.12 -2.61 -4.14
CA ARG A 395 -20.25 -3.24 -2.81
C ARG A 395 -21.74 -3.34 -2.38
N ALA A 396 -22.49 -2.27 -2.55
CA ALA A 396 -23.92 -2.24 -2.21
C ALA A 396 -24.72 -3.29 -3.01
N ASP A 397 -24.48 -3.36 -4.31
CA ASP A 397 -25.12 -4.33 -5.20
C ASP A 397 -24.74 -5.76 -4.84
N LEU A 398 -23.45 -6.02 -4.54
CA LEU A 398 -22.98 -7.31 -4.03
C LEU A 398 -23.73 -7.67 -2.74
N TYR A 399 -23.70 -6.84 -1.71
CA TYR A 399 -24.31 -7.17 -0.41
C TYR A 399 -25.83 -7.43 -0.53
N LYS A 400 -26.53 -6.63 -1.33
CA LYS A 400 -27.95 -6.88 -1.62
C LYS A 400 -28.19 -8.23 -2.32
N SER A 401 -27.28 -8.65 -3.19
CA SER A 401 -27.40 -9.95 -3.88
C SER A 401 -27.15 -11.14 -2.96
N LEU A 402 -26.31 -10.96 -1.93
CA LEU A 402 -25.98 -12.03 -0.99
C LEU A 402 -27.07 -12.27 0.07
N VAL A 403 -27.88 -11.26 0.40
CA VAL A 403 -28.94 -11.34 1.43
C VAL A 403 -30.26 -11.87 0.86
N LYS A 404 -30.42 -11.89 -0.46
CA LYS A 404 -31.59 -12.49 -1.13
C LYS A 404 -31.58 -14.00 -1.00
#